data_1391271a51244c60f9157e3a92b19366
#
_entry.id   1391271a51244c60f9157e3a92b19366
#
_cell.length_a   1.000
_cell.length_b   1.000
_cell.length_c   1.000
_cell.angle_alpha   90.00
_cell.angle_beta   90.00
_cell.angle_gamma   90.00
#
_symmetry.space_group_name_H-M   'P 1'
#
loop_
_entity.id
_entity.type
_entity.pdbx_description
1 polymer ?
#
loop_
_entity_poly.entity_id
_entity_poly.type
_entity_poly.pdbx_seq_one_letter_code
_entity_poly.pdbx_strand_id
1 'polypeptide(L)'
;MIIYYQDNQDCMFAANMIYNHKEEFCNDTSHDILVNYKYSQSDITKLTNKDHTVIILGVGFFKDSKKSISRLKLLIENSKKVIWIDGHLNTKDLLDSEYADKIEIHYRENMATSWIVHYSLLMGQSNAVVDLVSEFQTRRKPSRSATNLSLYISSVFSSPIDEIWETIYKKPDLIDNLLAIGSNIYRFIIQANISCMERRTYRRMFNGVEITILNSDPKLFLPDVIEKYPGPILIWFFDGRVYRYTLYAAKSEIDCLEFSKDYFGYGKMYKTVFVSKVQLLEEENK
;
A
#
# COMPACT_ATOMS: atom_id res chain seq x y z
N MET A 1 -5.18 -22.32 -8.40
CA MET A 1 -4.50 -21.44 -7.42
C MET A 1 -5.29 -20.16 -7.22
N ILE A 2 -5.33 -19.62 -6.01
CA ILE A 2 -5.96 -18.31 -5.71
C ILE A 2 -4.92 -17.43 -5.06
N ILE A 3 -4.69 -16.23 -5.61
CA ILE A 3 -3.74 -15.25 -5.07
C ILE A 3 -4.52 -14.04 -4.55
N TYR A 4 -4.45 -13.80 -3.24
CA TYR A 4 -4.93 -12.58 -2.59
C TYR A 4 -3.78 -11.61 -2.40
N TYR A 5 -3.91 -10.39 -2.91
CA TYR A 5 -2.87 -9.36 -2.82
C TYR A 5 -3.44 -8.01 -2.37
N GLN A 6 -2.68 -7.23 -1.63
CA GLN A 6 -3.04 -5.85 -1.33
C GLN A 6 -2.97 -4.96 -2.57
N ASP A 7 -3.85 -3.93 -2.62
CA ASP A 7 -3.92 -2.93 -3.69
C ASP A 7 -2.75 -1.93 -3.59
N ASN A 8 -1.54 -2.43 -3.77
CA ASN A 8 -0.31 -1.64 -3.85
C ASN A 8 0.65 -2.25 -4.87
N GLN A 9 1.59 -1.46 -5.37
CA GLN A 9 2.51 -1.85 -6.43
C GLN A 9 3.38 -3.06 -6.07
N ASP A 10 3.84 -3.13 -4.82
CA ASP A 10 4.66 -4.22 -4.32
C ASP A 10 3.93 -5.56 -4.37
N CYS A 11 2.71 -5.60 -3.84
CA CYS A 11 1.91 -6.83 -3.83
C CYS A 11 1.39 -7.21 -5.23
N MET A 12 1.12 -6.24 -6.11
CA MET A 12 0.79 -6.51 -7.51
C MET A 12 1.97 -7.13 -8.24
N PHE A 13 3.18 -6.59 -8.03
CA PHE A 13 4.39 -7.13 -8.63
C PHE A 13 4.71 -8.54 -8.09
N ALA A 14 4.58 -8.76 -6.78
CA ALA A 14 4.70 -10.08 -6.18
C ALA A 14 3.69 -11.08 -6.77
N ALA A 15 2.43 -10.67 -6.95
CA ALA A 15 1.40 -11.49 -7.56
C ALA A 15 1.71 -11.85 -9.02
N ASN A 16 2.26 -10.90 -9.81
CA ASN A 16 2.72 -11.16 -11.17
C ASN A 16 3.85 -12.19 -11.20
N MET A 17 4.87 -12.04 -10.34
CA MET A 17 5.97 -12.99 -10.27
C MET A 17 5.46 -14.42 -9.95
N ILE A 18 4.59 -14.56 -8.96
CA ILE A 18 4.01 -15.86 -8.60
C ILE A 18 3.16 -16.42 -9.74
N TYR A 19 2.34 -15.59 -10.38
CA TYR A 19 1.51 -16.01 -11.50
C TYR A 19 2.32 -16.57 -12.67
N ASN A 20 3.46 -15.92 -12.99
CA ASN A 20 4.35 -16.36 -14.06
C ASN A 20 5.26 -17.55 -13.69
N HIS A 21 5.37 -17.86 -12.39
CA HIS A 21 6.13 -19.00 -11.85
C HIS A 21 5.22 -19.98 -11.08
N LYS A 22 3.95 -20.05 -11.45
CA LYS A 22 2.93 -20.80 -10.70
C LYS A 22 3.25 -22.27 -10.48
N GLU A 23 3.99 -22.88 -11.39
CA GLU A 23 4.38 -24.29 -11.30
C GLU A 23 5.27 -24.58 -10.08
N GLU A 24 5.99 -23.57 -9.58
CA GLU A 24 6.81 -23.68 -8.37
C GLU A 24 5.96 -23.68 -7.09
N PHE A 25 4.76 -23.12 -7.14
CA PHE A 25 3.87 -22.95 -5.98
C PHE A 25 2.72 -23.97 -5.96
N CYS A 26 2.30 -24.45 -7.11
CA CYS A 26 1.13 -25.30 -7.25
C CYS A 26 1.23 -26.22 -8.46
N ASN A 27 0.98 -27.52 -8.25
CA ASN A 27 0.96 -28.52 -9.32
C ASN A 27 -0.35 -28.51 -10.14
N ASP A 28 -1.37 -27.76 -9.70
CA ASP A 28 -2.66 -27.65 -10.36
C ASP A 28 -2.85 -26.25 -10.96
N THR A 29 -2.83 -26.19 -12.28
CA THR A 29 -2.89 -24.93 -13.04
C THR A 29 -4.25 -24.70 -13.70
N SER A 30 -5.27 -25.48 -13.34
CA SER A 30 -6.54 -25.50 -14.08
C SER A 30 -7.37 -24.21 -13.96
N HIS A 31 -7.26 -23.47 -12.83
CA HIS A 31 -8.02 -22.24 -12.62
C HIS A 31 -7.24 -21.29 -11.69
N ASP A 32 -6.65 -20.25 -12.25
CA ASP A 32 -5.95 -19.23 -11.49
C ASP A 32 -6.85 -18.01 -11.27
N ILE A 33 -7.01 -17.60 -10.02
CA ILE A 33 -7.83 -16.43 -9.62
C ILE A 33 -6.95 -15.44 -8.88
N LEU A 34 -6.88 -14.21 -9.38
CA LEU A 34 -6.21 -13.08 -8.73
C LEU A 34 -7.26 -12.20 -8.05
N VAL A 35 -7.13 -11.98 -6.76
CA VAL A 35 -8.11 -11.23 -5.97
C VAL A 35 -7.44 -10.05 -5.28
N ASN A 36 -7.83 -8.84 -5.67
CA ASN A 36 -7.44 -7.64 -4.96
C ASN A 36 -8.11 -7.62 -3.58
N TYR A 37 -7.30 -7.67 -2.52
CA TYR A 37 -7.76 -7.64 -1.16
C TYR A 37 -7.92 -6.21 -0.66
N LYS A 38 -9.14 -5.70 -0.69
CA LYS A 38 -9.48 -4.46 0.02
C LYS A 38 -9.91 -4.80 1.44
N TYR A 39 -9.22 -4.27 2.42
CA TYR A 39 -9.34 -4.54 3.87
C TYR A 39 -10.77 -4.61 4.43
N SER A 40 -11.76 -4.06 3.70
CA SER A 40 -13.14 -3.93 4.16
C SER A 40 -14.17 -4.79 3.42
N GLN A 41 -13.86 -5.41 2.29
CA GLN A 41 -14.91 -5.87 1.39
C GLN A 41 -14.85 -7.34 0.94
N SER A 42 -13.67 -7.97 0.92
CA SER A 42 -13.59 -9.35 0.40
C SER A 42 -13.68 -10.36 1.52
N ASP A 43 -14.69 -11.21 1.42
CA ASP A 43 -14.74 -12.44 2.17
C ASP A 43 -13.80 -13.43 1.50
N ILE A 44 -12.54 -13.47 1.99
CA ILE A 44 -11.47 -14.34 1.48
C ILE A 44 -11.97 -15.80 1.35
N THR A 45 -12.95 -16.17 2.15
CA THR A 45 -13.44 -17.55 2.23
C THR A 45 -14.42 -17.94 1.12
N LYS A 46 -14.99 -16.97 0.39
CA LYS A 46 -16.01 -17.27 -0.64
C LYS A 46 -15.50 -17.98 -1.87
N LEU A 47 -14.20 -17.83 -2.18
CA LEU A 47 -13.58 -18.40 -3.38
C LEU A 47 -12.75 -19.64 -3.08
N THR A 48 -12.51 -19.97 -1.80
CA THR A 48 -11.69 -21.12 -1.42
C THR A 48 -12.47 -22.42 -1.48
N ASN A 49 -11.82 -23.46 -1.94
CA ASN A 49 -12.27 -24.85 -1.83
C ASN A 49 -11.05 -25.76 -1.55
N LYS A 50 -11.31 -27.00 -1.14
CA LYS A 50 -10.27 -27.97 -0.73
C LYS A 50 -9.28 -28.37 -1.83
N ASP A 51 -9.52 -27.97 -3.06
CA ASP A 51 -8.64 -28.26 -4.19
C ASP A 51 -7.67 -27.13 -4.48
N HIS A 52 -7.90 -25.93 -3.91
CA HIS A 52 -7.11 -24.74 -4.21
C HIS A 52 -5.93 -24.54 -3.24
N THR A 53 -4.76 -24.27 -3.81
CA THR A 53 -3.69 -23.57 -3.08
C THR A 53 -4.02 -22.08 -3.01
N VAL A 54 -4.00 -21.53 -1.80
CA VAL A 54 -4.27 -20.11 -1.54
C VAL A 54 -2.98 -19.40 -1.15
N ILE A 55 -2.64 -18.32 -1.83
CA ILE A 55 -1.47 -17.49 -1.56
C ILE A 55 -1.94 -16.12 -1.11
N ILE A 56 -1.40 -15.62 0.00
CA ILE A 56 -1.74 -14.33 0.62
C ILE A 56 -0.51 -13.44 0.60
N LEU A 57 -0.61 -12.27 -0.02
CA LEU A 57 0.50 -11.35 -0.27
C LEU A 57 0.31 -10.01 0.44
N GLY A 58 1.25 -9.66 1.31
CA GLY A 58 1.33 -8.36 1.95
C GLY A 58 0.18 -8.05 2.91
N VAL A 59 -0.49 -9.04 3.43
CA VAL A 59 -1.61 -8.90 4.38
C VAL A 59 -1.12 -9.22 5.79
N GLY A 60 -1.06 -8.21 6.64
CA GLY A 60 -0.66 -8.40 8.03
C GLY A 60 -1.66 -9.27 8.82
N PHE A 61 -1.15 -10.10 9.72
CA PHE A 61 -1.97 -10.89 10.64
C PHE A 61 -2.13 -10.18 11.98
N PHE A 62 -3.35 -10.14 12.51
CA PHE A 62 -3.67 -9.47 13.78
C PHE A 62 -4.16 -10.51 14.79
N LYS A 63 -3.29 -10.93 15.72
CA LYS A 63 -3.59 -11.96 16.73
C LYS A 63 -4.77 -11.64 17.64
N ASP A 64 -4.99 -10.34 17.94
CA ASP A 64 -6.07 -9.89 18.82
C ASP A 64 -7.39 -9.69 18.08
N SER A 65 -7.39 -9.80 16.76
CA SER A 65 -8.58 -9.66 15.94
C SER A 65 -9.31 -10.98 15.76
N LYS A 66 -10.46 -11.15 16.43
CA LYS A 66 -11.35 -12.31 16.24
C LYS A 66 -11.67 -12.55 14.76
N LYS A 67 -11.79 -11.47 13.98
CA LYS A 67 -12.06 -11.54 12.54
C LYS A 67 -10.87 -12.11 11.77
N SER A 68 -9.63 -11.72 12.09
CA SER A 68 -8.41 -12.26 11.47
C SER A 68 -8.26 -13.75 11.76
N ILE A 69 -8.46 -14.14 13.01
CA ILE A 69 -8.39 -15.54 13.46
C ILE A 69 -9.47 -16.40 12.77
N SER A 70 -10.73 -15.96 12.79
CA SER A 70 -11.82 -16.71 12.13
C SER A 70 -11.59 -16.88 10.65
N ARG A 71 -11.08 -15.85 9.96
CA ARG A 71 -10.74 -15.94 8.54
C ARG A 71 -9.62 -16.94 8.28
N LEU A 72 -8.56 -16.90 9.08
CA LEU A 72 -7.44 -17.83 8.95
C LEU A 72 -7.92 -19.28 9.14
N LYS A 73 -8.73 -19.55 10.17
CA LYS A 73 -9.33 -20.89 10.39
C LYS A 73 -10.09 -21.38 9.17
N LEU A 74 -10.98 -20.54 8.65
CA LEU A 74 -11.77 -20.87 7.45
C LEU A 74 -10.90 -21.11 6.21
N LEU A 75 -9.81 -20.36 6.03
CA LEU A 75 -8.84 -20.59 4.95
C LEU A 75 -8.18 -21.95 5.09
N ILE A 76 -7.69 -22.29 6.28
CA ILE A 76 -7.04 -23.60 6.56
C ILE A 76 -8.01 -24.75 6.34
N GLU A 77 -9.25 -24.62 6.79
CA GLU A 77 -10.28 -25.67 6.68
C GLU A 77 -10.78 -25.89 5.23
N ASN A 78 -10.76 -24.82 4.41
CA ASN A 78 -11.35 -24.83 3.06
C ASN A 78 -10.32 -24.69 1.94
N SER A 79 -9.04 -24.92 2.19
CA SER A 79 -7.99 -24.87 1.17
C SER A 79 -7.13 -26.12 1.23
N LYS A 80 -6.56 -26.50 0.09
CA LYS A 80 -5.58 -27.57 0.00
C LYS A 80 -4.28 -27.21 0.72
N LYS A 81 -3.85 -25.97 0.53
CA LYS A 81 -2.63 -25.39 1.10
C LYS A 81 -2.81 -23.88 1.24
N VAL A 82 -2.28 -23.29 2.30
CA VAL A 82 -2.21 -21.83 2.50
C VAL A 82 -0.75 -21.44 2.55
N ILE A 83 -0.36 -20.45 1.72
CA ILE A 83 0.98 -19.84 1.70
C ILE A 83 0.80 -18.38 2.07
N TRP A 84 1.50 -17.93 3.11
CA TRP A 84 1.45 -16.54 3.59
C TRP A 84 2.79 -15.86 3.41
N ILE A 85 2.84 -14.79 2.61
CA ILE A 85 4.06 -14.06 2.25
C ILE A 85 3.90 -12.61 2.67
N ASP A 86 4.67 -12.18 3.66
CA ASP A 86 4.52 -10.84 4.22
C ASP A 86 5.75 -10.35 5.00
N GLY A 87 5.94 -9.03 5.06
CA GLY A 87 6.99 -8.38 5.84
C GLY A 87 6.49 -7.49 6.97
N HIS A 88 5.18 -7.43 7.23
CA HIS A 88 4.61 -6.63 8.31
C HIS A 88 4.93 -7.23 9.68
N LEU A 89 5.31 -6.39 10.64
CA LEU A 89 5.70 -6.81 12.00
C LEU A 89 4.65 -7.70 12.68
N ASN A 90 3.38 -7.38 12.51
CA ASN A 90 2.28 -8.15 13.12
C ASN A 90 2.10 -9.57 12.53
N THR A 91 2.66 -9.86 11.37
CA THR A 91 2.67 -11.22 10.82
C THR A 91 3.64 -12.15 11.56
N LYS A 92 4.59 -11.59 12.31
CA LYS A 92 5.46 -12.37 13.20
C LYS A 92 4.65 -13.19 14.22
N ASP A 93 3.54 -12.65 14.71
CA ASP A 93 2.66 -13.36 15.65
C ASP A 93 2.05 -14.64 15.05
N LEU A 94 2.03 -14.76 13.73
CA LEU A 94 1.55 -15.97 13.05
C LEU A 94 2.53 -17.14 13.18
N LEU A 95 3.85 -16.84 13.21
CA LEU A 95 4.91 -17.83 13.41
C LEU A 95 4.84 -18.50 14.79
N ASP A 96 4.40 -17.74 15.80
CA ASP A 96 4.29 -18.18 17.18
C ASP A 96 2.87 -18.70 17.52
N SER A 97 1.99 -18.82 16.51
CA SER A 97 0.59 -19.22 16.71
C SER A 97 0.37 -20.74 16.57
N GLU A 98 -0.78 -21.21 17.04
CA GLU A 98 -1.26 -22.59 16.83
C GLU A 98 -1.49 -22.96 15.35
N TYR A 99 -1.35 -22.01 14.44
CA TYR A 99 -1.54 -22.17 13.00
C TYR A 99 -0.23 -22.31 12.22
N ALA A 100 0.93 -22.07 12.85
CA ALA A 100 2.23 -22.09 12.20
C ALA A 100 2.50 -23.38 11.43
N ASP A 101 2.15 -24.54 12.03
CA ASP A 101 2.35 -25.86 11.40
C ASP A 101 1.31 -26.20 10.31
N LYS A 102 0.26 -25.35 10.16
CA LYS A 102 -0.85 -25.61 9.22
C LYS A 102 -0.76 -24.79 7.95
N ILE A 103 0.17 -23.84 7.91
CA ILE A 103 0.37 -22.91 6.79
C ILE A 103 1.85 -22.76 6.50
N GLU A 104 2.17 -22.52 5.25
CA GLU A 104 3.53 -22.17 4.84
C GLU A 104 3.70 -20.64 4.98
N ILE A 105 4.65 -20.21 5.84
CA ILE A 105 4.86 -18.80 6.13
C ILE A 105 6.23 -18.36 5.62
N HIS A 106 6.24 -17.39 4.70
CA HIS A 106 7.43 -16.70 4.25
C HIS A 106 7.44 -15.28 4.79
N TYR A 107 8.10 -15.10 5.92
CA TYR A 107 8.18 -13.84 6.63
C TYR A 107 9.60 -13.30 6.67
N ARG A 108 9.74 -12.02 6.32
CA ARG A 108 10.98 -11.26 6.48
C ARG A 108 10.63 -9.86 6.98
N GLU A 109 10.98 -9.59 8.23
CA GLU A 109 10.64 -8.33 8.90
C GLU A 109 11.11 -7.11 8.11
N ASN A 110 10.21 -6.14 7.90
CA ASN A 110 10.45 -4.89 7.18
C ASN A 110 10.89 -5.05 5.71
N MET A 111 10.70 -6.21 5.11
CA MET A 111 10.93 -6.42 3.68
C MET A 111 9.63 -6.29 2.89
N ALA A 112 9.74 -5.81 1.66
CA ALA A 112 8.63 -5.79 0.71
C ALA A 112 8.25 -7.21 0.28
N THR A 113 6.99 -7.42 -0.04
CA THR A 113 6.47 -8.74 -0.45
C THR A 113 7.12 -9.20 -1.76
N SER A 114 7.31 -8.30 -2.73
CA SER A 114 8.00 -8.60 -3.99
C SER A 114 9.45 -9.02 -3.77
N TRP A 115 10.14 -8.40 -2.82
CA TRP A 115 11.49 -8.78 -2.43
C TRP A 115 11.54 -10.21 -1.87
N ILE A 116 10.60 -10.56 -0.98
CA ILE A 116 10.51 -11.90 -0.40
C ILE A 116 10.25 -12.95 -1.49
N VAL A 117 9.31 -12.68 -2.40
CA VAL A 117 9.02 -13.59 -3.53
C VAL A 117 10.27 -13.77 -4.38
N HIS A 118 10.90 -12.69 -4.83
CA HIS A 118 12.03 -12.77 -5.74
C HIS A 118 13.26 -13.46 -5.13
N TYR A 119 13.75 -12.95 -4.00
CA TYR A 119 15.03 -13.39 -3.43
C TYR A 119 14.92 -14.63 -2.52
N SER A 120 13.78 -14.85 -1.88
CA SER A 120 13.64 -15.97 -0.94
C SER A 120 12.91 -17.18 -1.51
N LEU A 121 11.99 -16.99 -2.45
CA LEU A 121 11.21 -18.08 -3.03
C LEU A 121 11.70 -18.47 -4.42
N LEU A 122 11.86 -17.51 -5.31
CA LEU A 122 12.32 -17.77 -6.67
C LEU A 122 13.86 -17.82 -6.79
N MET A 123 14.59 -17.58 -5.69
CA MET A 123 16.05 -17.57 -5.64
C MET A 123 16.66 -16.69 -6.73
N GLY A 124 16.00 -15.57 -7.04
CA GLY A 124 16.35 -14.66 -8.13
C GLY A 124 17.70 -13.98 -7.92
N GLN A 125 18.35 -13.63 -9.02
CA GLN A 125 19.57 -12.82 -9.02
C GLN A 125 19.23 -11.35 -8.77
N SER A 126 20.25 -10.49 -8.55
CA SER A 126 20.05 -9.04 -8.36
C SER A 126 19.19 -8.44 -9.47
N ASN A 127 18.13 -7.73 -9.08
CA ASN A 127 17.16 -7.13 -9.98
C ASN A 127 16.82 -5.71 -9.51
N ALA A 128 17.27 -4.70 -10.25
CA ALA A 128 17.10 -3.31 -9.90
C ALA A 128 15.63 -2.88 -9.78
N VAL A 129 14.72 -3.49 -10.54
CA VAL A 129 13.28 -3.19 -10.47
C VAL A 129 12.72 -3.66 -9.13
N VAL A 130 13.03 -4.90 -8.72
CA VAL A 130 12.60 -5.45 -7.43
C VAL A 130 13.13 -4.61 -6.28
N ASP A 131 14.40 -4.21 -6.34
CA ASP A 131 15.05 -3.41 -5.30
C ASP A 131 14.40 -2.03 -5.16
N LEU A 132 14.11 -1.34 -6.27
CA LEU A 132 13.47 -0.01 -6.26
C LEU A 132 12.00 -0.06 -5.83
N VAL A 133 11.24 -1.09 -6.24
CA VAL A 133 9.85 -1.30 -5.78
C VAL A 133 9.85 -1.58 -4.27
N SER A 134 10.76 -2.43 -3.80
CA SER A 134 10.92 -2.74 -2.38
C SER A 134 11.32 -1.50 -1.58
N GLU A 135 12.27 -0.72 -2.07
CA GLU A 135 12.70 0.52 -1.43
C GLU A 135 11.52 1.50 -1.28
N PHE A 136 10.74 1.69 -2.32
CA PHE A 136 9.58 2.60 -2.29
C PHE A 136 8.56 2.17 -1.26
N GLN A 137 8.31 0.86 -1.12
CA GLN A 137 7.34 0.32 -0.18
C GLN A 137 7.80 0.40 1.28
N THR A 138 9.08 0.16 1.54
CA THR A 138 9.58 -0.05 2.91
C THR A 138 10.19 1.20 3.54
N ARG A 139 10.76 2.12 2.74
CA ARG A 139 11.43 3.31 3.27
C ARG A 139 10.46 4.48 3.42
N ARG A 140 10.58 5.18 4.56
CA ARG A 140 9.86 6.45 4.78
C ARG A 140 10.21 7.51 3.74
N LYS A 141 11.47 7.57 3.33
CA LYS A 141 12.00 8.46 2.29
C LYS A 141 12.71 7.62 1.24
N PRO A 142 11.98 7.14 0.24
CA PRO A 142 12.59 6.41 -0.86
C PRO A 142 13.51 7.32 -1.69
N SER A 143 14.47 6.73 -2.37
CA SER A 143 15.33 7.44 -3.31
C SER A 143 14.51 8.07 -4.44
N ARG A 144 15.14 9.01 -5.15
CA ARG A 144 14.53 9.59 -6.35
C ARG A 144 14.22 8.53 -7.41
N SER A 145 15.12 7.56 -7.59
CA SER A 145 14.91 6.46 -8.54
C SER A 145 13.71 5.61 -8.16
N ALA A 146 13.58 5.20 -6.89
CA ALA A 146 12.41 4.45 -6.41
C ALA A 146 11.10 5.24 -6.58
N THR A 147 11.12 6.56 -6.30
CA THR A 147 9.97 7.45 -6.52
C THR A 147 9.61 7.54 -8.00
N ASN A 148 10.60 7.75 -8.88
CA ASN A 148 10.37 7.85 -10.33
C ASN A 148 9.79 6.54 -10.90
N LEU A 149 10.34 5.39 -10.50
CA LEU A 149 9.81 4.10 -10.92
C LEU A 149 8.37 3.91 -10.46
N SER A 150 8.06 4.23 -9.20
CA SER A 150 6.70 4.14 -8.66
C SER A 150 5.71 5.02 -9.42
N LEU A 151 6.09 6.24 -9.79
CA LEU A 151 5.25 7.13 -10.58
C LEU A 151 5.01 6.60 -11.99
N TYR A 152 6.05 6.06 -12.63
CA TYR A 152 5.88 5.38 -13.92
C TYR A 152 4.90 4.22 -13.80
N ILE A 153 5.11 3.32 -12.85
CA ILE A 153 4.24 2.18 -12.59
C ILE A 153 2.80 2.65 -12.38
N SER A 154 2.57 3.64 -11.51
CA SER A 154 1.22 4.18 -11.25
C SER A 154 0.54 4.76 -12.49
N SER A 155 1.31 5.19 -13.48
CA SER A 155 0.75 5.80 -14.71
C SER A 155 0.33 4.79 -15.76
N VAL A 156 0.83 3.54 -15.70
CA VAL A 156 0.65 2.54 -16.75
C VAL A 156 0.04 1.23 -16.27
N PHE A 157 0.09 0.93 -14.96
CA PHE A 157 -0.37 -0.37 -14.45
C PHE A 157 -1.67 -0.29 -13.66
N SER A 158 -2.54 -1.24 -13.91
CA SER A 158 -3.80 -1.40 -13.18
C SER A 158 -4.03 -2.82 -12.66
N SER A 159 -3.28 -3.81 -13.13
CA SER A 159 -3.49 -5.22 -12.82
C SER A 159 -2.17 -6.00 -12.70
N PRO A 160 -2.09 -7.02 -11.81
CA PRO A 160 -0.93 -7.91 -11.74
C PRO A 160 -0.66 -8.71 -13.02
N ILE A 161 -1.66 -8.90 -13.88
CA ILE A 161 -1.53 -9.68 -15.13
C ILE A 161 -1.09 -8.83 -16.31
N ASP A 162 -0.81 -7.52 -16.12
CA ASP A 162 -0.30 -6.69 -17.20
C ASP A 162 1.08 -7.19 -17.64
N GLU A 163 1.24 -7.51 -18.93
CA GLU A 163 2.47 -8.06 -19.54
C GLU A 163 3.71 -7.19 -19.30
N ILE A 164 3.49 -5.93 -19.00
CA ILE A 164 4.57 -4.99 -18.77
C ILE A 164 5.32 -5.31 -17.46
N TRP A 165 4.68 -5.90 -16.42
CA TRP A 165 5.37 -6.37 -15.24
C TRP A 165 6.41 -7.43 -15.58
N GLU A 166 6.04 -8.40 -16.40
CA GLU A 166 6.93 -9.44 -16.88
C GLU A 166 8.07 -8.83 -17.73
N THR A 167 7.74 -7.86 -18.57
CA THR A 167 8.73 -7.18 -19.41
C THR A 167 9.77 -6.45 -18.58
N ILE A 168 9.39 -5.64 -17.60
CA ILE A 168 10.34 -4.90 -16.75
C ILE A 168 11.11 -5.83 -15.81
N TYR A 169 10.52 -6.93 -15.39
CA TYR A 169 11.17 -7.93 -14.56
C TYR A 169 12.25 -8.69 -15.33
N LYS A 170 11.98 -9.09 -16.59
CA LYS A 170 12.91 -9.86 -17.43
C LYS A 170 13.97 -9.00 -18.14
N LYS A 171 13.73 -7.68 -18.26
CA LYS A 171 14.61 -6.75 -18.98
C LYS A 171 15.01 -5.58 -18.08
N PRO A 172 15.84 -5.82 -17.05
CA PRO A 172 16.25 -4.79 -16.11
C PRO A 172 17.08 -3.65 -16.75
N ASP A 173 17.65 -3.85 -17.93
CA ASP A 173 18.32 -2.84 -18.76
C ASP A 173 17.38 -1.73 -19.25
N LEU A 174 16.07 -1.95 -19.28
CA LEU A 174 15.10 -0.91 -19.57
C LEU A 174 14.92 0.11 -18.44
N ILE A 175 15.46 -0.14 -17.26
CA ILE A 175 15.21 0.65 -16.06
C ILE A 175 15.49 2.14 -16.25
N ASP A 176 16.58 2.50 -16.92
CA ASP A 176 16.96 3.90 -17.14
C ASP A 176 15.91 4.67 -17.95
N ASN A 177 15.31 4.03 -18.95
CA ASN A 177 14.22 4.63 -19.72
C ASN A 177 12.97 4.83 -18.86
N LEU A 178 12.62 3.86 -18.01
CA LEU A 178 11.48 3.94 -17.11
C LEU A 178 11.68 5.05 -16.07
N LEU A 179 12.88 5.17 -15.52
CA LEU A 179 13.25 6.23 -14.58
C LEU A 179 13.20 7.61 -15.23
N ALA A 180 13.59 7.74 -16.49
CA ALA A 180 13.51 8.99 -17.23
C ALA A 180 12.04 9.42 -17.44
N ILE A 181 11.14 8.50 -17.83
CA ILE A 181 9.71 8.76 -17.94
C ILE A 181 9.13 9.16 -16.59
N GLY A 182 9.40 8.39 -15.53
CA GLY A 182 8.96 8.69 -14.17
C GLY A 182 9.47 10.05 -13.67
N SER A 183 10.69 10.44 -14.03
CA SER A 183 11.25 11.76 -13.71
C SER A 183 10.45 12.91 -14.37
N ASN A 184 9.98 12.73 -15.60
CA ASN A 184 9.14 13.71 -16.26
C ASN A 184 7.76 13.81 -15.60
N ILE A 185 7.15 12.67 -15.25
CA ILE A 185 5.90 12.62 -14.48
C ILE A 185 6.08 13.34 -13.13
N TYR A 186 7.19 13.06 -12.42
CA TYR A 186 7.52 13.71 -11.15
C TYR A 186 7.58 15.25 -11.29
N ARG A 187 8.30 15.76 -12.31
CA ARG A 187 8.40 17.21 -12.55
C ARG A 187 7.03 17.83 -12.81
N PHE A 188 6.20 17.18 -13.62
CA PHE A 188 4.83 17.64 -13.88
C PHE A 188 4.00 17.71 -12.60
N ILE A 189 4.03 16.65 -11.77
CA ILE A 189 3.28 16.60 -10.52
C ILE A 189 3.78 17.68 -9.54
N ILE A 190 5.10 17.89 -9.41
CA ILE A 190 5.64 18.96 -8.56
C ILE A 190 5.12 20.34 -8.99
N GLN A 191 5.15 20.66 -10.28
CA GLN A 191 4.66 21.94 -10.76
C GLN A 191 3.15 22.12 -10.50
N ALA A 192 2.38 21.06 -10.73
CA ALA A 192 0.96 21.06 -10.44
C ALA A 192 0.67 21.23 -8.93
N ASN A 193 1.43 20.56 -8.07
CA ASN A 193 1.29 20.67 -6.61
C ASN A 193 1.65 22.09 -6.13
N ILE A 194 2.77 22.68 -6.59
CA ILE A 194 3.16 24.04 -6.24
C ILE A 194 2.07 25.02 -6.63
N SER A 195 1.61 24.96 -7.88
CA SER A 195 0.53 25.82 -8.38
C SER A 195 -0.78 25.66 -7.59
N CYS A 196 -1.10 24.42 -7.18
CA CYS A 196 -2.27 24.14 -6.36
C CYS A 196 -2.13 24.74 -4.95
N MET A 197 -0.96 24.59 -4.33
CA MET A 197 -0.65 25.16 -3.01
C MET A 197 -0.71 26.70 -3.02
N GLU A 198 -0.22 27.35 -4.07
CA GLU A 198 -0.23 28.80 -4.19
C GLU A 198 -1.63 29.39 -4.40
N ARG A 199 -2.50 28.67 -5.12
CA ARG A 199 -3.77 29.22 -5.60
C ARG A 199 -5.00 28.76 -4.81
N ARG A 200 -4.93 27.62 -4.13
CA ARG A 200 -6.10 26.95 -3.54
C ARG A 200 -6.00 26.73 -2.03
N THR A 201 -4.94 27.21 -1.38
CA THR A 201 -4.84 27.15 0.07
C THR A 201 -5.43 28.36 0.72
N TYR A 202 -6.02 28.17 1.89
CA TYR A 202 -6.40 29.23 2.83
C TYR A 202 -6.03 28.80 4.25
N ARG A 203 -5.91 29.75 5.16
CA ARG A 203 -5.59 29.49 6.56
C ARG A 203 -6.84 29.58 7.41
N ARG A 204 -6.92 28.74 8.41
CA ARG A 204 -8.02 28.72 9.36
C ARG A 204 -7.58 28.18 10.70
N MET A 205 -8.23 28.68 11.77
CA MET A 205 -8.14 28.06 13.09
C MET A 205 -8.97 26.77 13.09
N PHE A 206 -8.38 25.68 13.51
CA PHE A 206 -9.04 24.40 13.70
C PHE A 206 -8.52 23.78 15.00
N ASN A 207 -9.40 23.52 15.97
CA ASN A 207 -9.06 23.08 17.32
C ASN A 207 -7.98 23.95 18.00
N GLY A 208 -8.07 25.27 17.86
CA GLY A 208 -7.11 26.23 18.46
C GLY A 208 -5.77 26.36 17.76
N VAL A 209 -5.58 25.69 16.63
CA VAL A 209 -4.33 25.73 15.84
C VAL A 209 -4.57 26.34 14.46
N GLU A 210 -3.69 27.25 14.02
CA GLU A 210 -3.73 27.77 12.65
C GLU A 210 -3.25 26.69 11.67
N ILE A 211 -4.12 26.27 10.77
CA ILE A 211 -3.86 25.23 9.78
C ILE A 211 -4.05 25.77 8.37
N THR A 212 -3.15 25.39 7.47
CA THR A 212 -3.35 25.59 6.03
C THR A 212 -4.27 24.52 5.49
N ILE A 213 -5.34 24.92 4.85
CA ILE A 213 -6.39 24.01 4.33
C ILE A 213 -6.34 23.99 2.81
N LEU A 214 -6.49 22.78 2.26
CA LEU A 214 -6.51 22.53 0.83
C LEU A 214 -7.60 21.53 0.47
N ASN A 215 -8.48 21.91 -0.45
CA ASN A 215 -9.46 20.98 -1.03
C ASN A 215 -8.84 20.28 -2.24
N SER A 216 -8.38 19.05 -2.06
CA SER A 216 -7.79 18.21 -3.13
C SER A 216 -7.64 16.77 -2.64
N ASP A 217 -7.50 15.81 -3.56
CA ASP A 217 -7.13 14.44 -3.18
C ASP A 217 -5.67 14.40 -2.70
N PRO A 218 -5.39 13.96 -1.46
CA PRO A 218 -4.03 13.89 -0.92
C PRO A 218 -3.12 12.94 -1.68
N LYS A 219 -3.66 11.99 -2.45
CA LYS A 219 -2.88 11.08 -3.31
C LYS A 219 -2.18 11.82 -4.45
N LEU A 220 -2.67 12.99 -4.82
CA LEU A 220 -2.07 13.82 -5.87
C LEU A 220 -0.85 14.62 -5.40
N PHE A 221 -0.56 14.62 -4.08
CA PHE A 221 0.52 15.41 -3.51
C PHE A 221 1.74 14.56 -3.19
N LEU A 222 2.89 15.01 -3.67
CA LEU A 222 4.17 14.40 -3.32
C LEU A 222 4.61 14.84 -1.92
N PRO A 223 5.13 13.92 -1.10
CA PRO A 223 5.65 14.25 0.24
C PRO A 223 6.65 15.39 0.23
N ASP A 224 7.52 15.47 -0.78
CA ASP A 224 8.54 16.51 -0.93
C ASP A 224 7.96 17.92 -1.02
N VAL A 225 6.74 18.10 -1.54
CA VAL A 225 6.06 19.39 -1.62
C VAL A 225 5.48 19.74 -0.26
N ILE A 226 4.84 18.78 0.39
CA ILE A 226 4.21 18.96 1.72
C ILE A 226 5.28 19.25 2.78
N GLU A 227 6.40 18.54 2.77
CA GLU A 227 7.48 18.73 3.73
C GLU A 227 8.18 20.09 3.63
N LYS A 228 8.09 20.78 2.50
CA LYS A 228 8.61 22.15 2.35
C LYS A 228 7.70 23.21 2.96
N TYR A 229 6.44 22.88 3.21
CA TYR A 229 5.49 23.82 3.78
C TYR A 229 5.80 24.08 5.26
N PRO A 230 5.76 25.35 5.70
CA PRO A 230 6.26 25.70 7.03
C PRO A 230 5.33 25.34 8.19
N GLY A 231 4.09 24.95 7.95
CA GLY A 231 3.09 24.67 8.99
C GLY A 231 2.29 23.41 8.75
N PRO A 232 1.30 23.14 9.61
CA PRO A 232 0.40 22.01 9.41
C PRO A 232 -0.50 22.24 8.20
N ILE A 233 -0.74 21.19 7.43
CA ILE A 233 -1.60 21.20 6.25
C ILE A 233 -2.69 20.16 6.41
N LEU A 234 -3.95 20.59 6.28
CA LEU A 234 -5.11 19.71 6.21
C LEU A 234 -5.59 19.63 4.76
N ILE A 235 -5.41 18.49 4.15
CA ILE A 235 -5.92 18.22 2.80
C ILE A 235 -7.23 17.45 2.95
N TRP A 236 -8.28 17.88 2.27
CA TRP A 236 -9.57 17.23 2.32
C TRP A 236 -10.24 17.13 0.96
N PHE A 237 -11.07 16.11 0.79
CA PHE A 237 -11.94 15.94 -0.38
C PHE A 237 -13.17 15.10 -0.03
N PHE A 238 -14.22 15.23 -0.84
CA PHE A 238 -15.42 14.39 -0.74
C PHE A 238 -15.32 13.25 -1.77
N ASP A 239 -15.43 12.00 -1.29
CA ASP A 239 -15.29 10.80 -2.15
C ASP A 239 -16.64 10.28 -2.68
N GLY A 240 -17.70 11.08 -2.55
CA GLY A 240 -19.08 10.70 -2.93
C GLY A 240 -19.88 10.07 -1.78
N ARG A 241 -19.26 9.77 -0.63
CA ARG A 241 -19.91 9.16 0.53
C ARG A 241 -19.55 9.84 1.84
N VAL A 242 -18.27 10.17 2.01
CA VAL A 242 -17.73 10.80 3.22
C VAL A 242 -16.69 11.85 2.84
N TYR A 243 -16.46 12.80 3.73
CA TYR A 243 -15.33 13.72 3.67
C TYR A 243 -14.09 13.01 4.21
N ARG A 244 -13.02 12.98 3.42
CA ARG A 244 -11.72 12.42 3.80
C ARG A 244 -10.75 13.54 4.10
N TYR A 245 -10.06 13.44 5.21
CA TYR A 245 -9.11 14.41 5.70
C TYR A 245 -7.74 13.75 5.88
N THR A 246 -6.70 14.44 5.47
CA THR A 246 -5.31 14.05 5.75
C THR A 246 -4.59 15.25 6.32
N LEU A 247 -4.20 15.17 7.58
CA LEU A 247 -3.41 16.17 8.27
C LEU A 247 -1.93 15.81 8.20
N TYR A 248 -1.12 16.75 7.79
CA TYR A 248 0.33 16.66 7.76
C TYR A 248 0.93 17.76 8.66
N ALA A 249 1.88 17.37 9.50
CA ALA A 249 2.57 18.28 10.42
C ALA A 249 4.06 17.95 10.54
N ALA A 250 4.72 17.71 9.40
CA ALA A 250 6.10 17.22 9.38
C ALA A 250 7.13 18.13 10.06
N LYS A 251 6.84 19.44 10.14
CA LYS A 251 7.72 20.45 10.73
C LYS A 251 7.08 21.23 11.88
N SER A 252 5.94 20.80 12.37
CA SER A 252 5.26 21.43 13.48
C SER A 252 5.33 20.56 14.73
N GLU A 253 5.15 21.15 15.90
CA GLU A 253 5.06 20.45 17.19
C GLU A 253 3.72 19.72 17.38
N ILE A 254 2.84 19.76 16.38
CA ILE A 254 1.52 19.15 16.45
C ILE A 254 1.63 17.64 16.30
N ASP A 255 1.12 16.90 17.28
CA ASP A 255 0.83 15.47 17.15
C ASP A 255 -0.47 15.30 16.36
N CYS A 256 -0.35 14.87 15.11
CA CYS A 256 -1.50 14.65 14.23
C CYS A 256 -2.47 13.59 14.77
N LEU A 257 -1.98 12.58 15.49
CA LEU A 257 -2.83 11.55 16.07
C LEU A 257 -3.67 12.11 17.21
N GLU A 258 -3.04 12.85 18.13
CA GLU A 258 -3.76 13.48 19.25
C GLU A 258 -4.75 14.53 18.71
N PHE A 259 -4.36 15.32 17.72
CA PHE A 259 -5.24 16.32 17.09
C PHE A 259 -6.48 15.70 16.43
N SER A 260 -6.36 14.50 15.86
CA SER A 260 -7.47 13.80 15.17
C SER A 260 -8.18 12.75 16.02
N LYS A 261 -7.89 12.68 17.31
CA LYS A 261 -8.40 11.68 18.24
C LYS A 261 -9.92 11.62 18.28
N ASP A 262 -10.58 12.78 18.34
CA ASP A 262 -12.04 12.88 18.40
C ASP A 262 -12.73 12.44 17.08
N TYR A 263 -11.95 12.34 16.01
CA TYR A 263 -12.42 11.91 14.68
C TYR A 263 -11.99 10.48 14.34
N PHE A 264 -11.53 9.71 15.34
CA PHE A 264 -10.99 8.35 15.13
C PHE A 264 -9.88 8.30 14.09
N GLY A 265 -9.00 9.31 14.08
CA GLY A 265 -7.86 9.41 13.17
C GLY A 265 -6.88 8.24 13.34
N TYR A 266 -6.32 7.81 12.24
CA TYR A 266 -5.28 6.78 12.21
C TYR A 266 -4.08 7.22 11.38
N GLY A 267 -2.90 6.78 11.77
CA GLY A 267 -1.67 7.17 11.08
C GLY A 267 -0.47 7.26 12.00
N LYS A 268 0.28 8.34 11.87
CA LYS A 268 1.50 8.64 12.62
C LYS A 268 1.45 10.08 13.17
N MET A 269 2.31 10.41 14.14
CA MET A 269 2.39 11.74 14.73
C MET A 269 2.52 12.89 13.70
N TYR A 270 3.21 12.65 12.58
CA TYR A 270 3.42 13.67 11.54
C TYR A 270 2.43 13.60 10.38
N LYS A 271 1.56 12.57 10.35
CA LYS A 271 0.53 12.37 9.33
C LYS A 271 -0.58 11.50 9.87
N THR A 272 -1.78 12.00 9.84
CA THR A 272 -2.98 11.22 10.20
C THR A 272 -4.05 11.34 9.12
N VAL A 273 -4.90 10.31 9.03
CA VAL A 273 -6.06 10.27 8.14
C VAL A 273 -7.30 10.04 8.98
N PHE A 274 -8.37 10.78 8.71
CA PHE A 274 -9.67 10.59 9.34
C PHE A 274 -10.80 10.87 8.36
N VAL A 275 -12.01 10.45 8.72
CA VAL A 275 -13.18 10.59 7.87
C VAL A 275 -14.34 11.18 8.67
N SER A 276 -15.21 11.92 7.99
CA SER A 276 -16.46 12.45 8.57
C SER A 276 -17.60 12.36 7.57
N LYS A 277 -18.83 12.16 8.07
CA LYS A 277 -20.04 12.24 7.25
C LYS A 277 -20.46 13.67 6.97
N VAL A 278 -20.03 14.62 7.79
CA VAL A 278 -20.26 16.05 7.64
C VAL A 278 -18.96 16.76 7.32
N GLN A 279 -19.05 17.91 6.66
CA GLN A 279 -17.89 18.73 6.37
C GLN A 279 -17.47 19.51 7.62
N LEU A 280 -16.40 19.08 8.27
CA LEU A 280 -15.93 19.65 9.55
C LEU A 280 -15.52 21.11 9.45
N LEU A 281 -15.18 21.60 8.26
CA LEU A 281 -14.69 22.97 8.03
C LEU A 281 -15.81 24.01 7.86
N GLU A 282 -17.07 23.59 7.71
CA GLU A 282 -18.22 24.50 7.61
C GLU A 282 -18.87 24.83 8.96
N GLU A 283 -18.74 23.97 9.96
CA GLU A 283 -19.42 24.10 11.25
C GLU A 283 -18.92 25.27 12.12
N GLU A 284 -17.68 25.76 11.89
CA GLU A 284 -17.12 26.88 12.66
C GLU A 284 -17.62 28.28 12.21
N ASN A 285 -18.50 28.36 11.21
CA ASN A 285 -19.10 29.61 10.74
C ASN A 285 -20.47 29.93 11.35
N LYS A 286 -20.89 29.24 12.42
CA LYS A 286 -22.16 29.53 13.11
C LYS A 286 -21.95 30.19 14.44
#